data_aaa3dad16245664e6bad4f7daa2df6e1
#
_entry.id   aaa3dad16245664e6bad4f7daa2df6e1
#
_cell.length_a   1.000
_cell.length_b   1.000
_cell.length_c   1.000
_cell.angle_alpha   90.00
_cell.angle_beta   90.00
_cell.angle_gamma   90.00
#
_symmetry.space_group_name_H-M   'P 1'
#
loop_
_entity.id
_entity.type
_entity.pdbx_description
1 polymer ?
#
loop_
_entity_poly.entity_id
_entity_poly.type
_entity_poly.pdbx_seq_one_letter_code
_entity_poly.pdbx_strand_id
1 'polypeptide(L)'
;PKHPYFLCLDEMNLAPVEQYFAEFLSVIESRQVDEDGVVVTDPIVDYEQTEAYKNLIDQLFADNDEERNLYLKEEGGRRLTIPQNLIIVGTVNMDETTFSFSRKVLDRAMTIEMNEVDLYGGLTSRHEQIGKLNFEDLVGDKVEGVDVYKENQEVCNQAILYLQEINAVLEGTPFKIAYRTRNEFLLYVVNNLPYRKN
;
A
#
# COMPACT_ATOMS: atom_id res chain seq x y z
N PRO A 1 4.19 9.21 -13.28
CA PRO A 1 5.07 8.09 -13.62
C PRO A 1 4.35 7.12 -14.55
N LYS A 2 5.06 6.60 -15.58
CA LYS A 2 4.44 5.78 -16.63
C LYS A 2 4.55 4.26 -16.38
N HIS A 3 5.30 3.86 -15.36
CA HIS A 3 5.58 2.46 -15.07
C HIS A 3 5.49 2.19 -13.57
N PRO A 4 4.98 1.01 -13.15
CA PRO A 4 5.03 0.59 -11.75
C PRO A 4 6.46 0.22 -11.38
N TYR A 5 6.82 0.52 -10.13
CA TYR A 5 8.08 0.14 -9.51
C TYR A 5 7.79 -0.78 -8.33
N PHE A 6 8.47 -1.91 -8.28
CA PHE A 6 8.36 -2.87 -7.17
C PHE A 6 9.61 -2.79 -6.31
N LEU A 7 9.41 -2.51 -5.03
CA LEU A 7 10.43 -2.62 -4.00
C LEU A 7 10.15 -3.88 -3.17
N CYS A 8 11.02 -4.88 -3.31
CA CYS A 8 10.94 -6.09 -2.51
C CYS A 8 11.84 -5.97 -1.28
N LEU A 9 11.26 -6.08 -0.09
CA LEU A 9 11.94 -6.15 1.19
C LEU A 9 11.94 -7.61 1.64
N ASP A 10 13.02 -8.31 1.31
CA ASP A 10 13.16 -9.73 1.64
C ASP A 10 13.45 -9.91 3.13
N GLU A 11 12.76 -10.88 3.76
CA GLU A 11 12.88 -11.18 5.19
C GLU A 11 12.74 -9.94 6.09
N MET A 12 11.76 -9.08 5.79
CA MET A 12 11.64 -7.77 6.45
C MET A 12 11.46 -7.84 7.97
N ASN A 13 11.10 -8.99 8.54
CA ASN A 13 10.93 -9.18 9.97
C ASN A 13 12.17 -9.76 10.71
N LEU A 14 13.34 -9.76 10.09
CA LEU A 14 14.61 -10.01 10.79
C LEU A 14 14.96 -8.91 11.81
N ALA A 15 14.36 -7.73 11.68
CA ALA A 15 14.39 -6.66 12.66
C ALA A 15 12.97 -6.15 12.92
N PRO A 16 12.71 -5.50 14.07
CA PRO A 16 11.40 -4.90 14.33
C PRO A 16 11.04 -3.86 13.29
N VAL A 17 10.06 -4.16 12.44
CA VAL A 17 9.64 -3.30 11.32
C VAL A 17 9.24 -1.91 11.79
N GLU A 18 8.58 -1.83 12.93
CA GLU A 18 8.12 -0.58 13.53
C GLU A 18 9.26 0.39 13.89
N GLN A 19 10.48 -0.11 14.04
CA GLN A 19 11.62 0.72 14.41
C GLN A 19 12.28 1.34 13.18
N TYR A 20 12.55 0.56 12.15
CA TYR A 20 13.26 1.07 10.97
C TYR A 20 12.32 1.63 9.90
N PHE A 21 11.05 1.27 9.94
CA PHE A 21 10.05 1.65 8.93
C PHE A 21 8.97 2.61 9.45
N ALA A 22 9.13 3.11 10.67
CA ALA A 22 8.13 3.92 11.38
C ALA A 22 7.70 5.17 10.57
N GLU A 23 8.65 5.94 10.08
CA GLU A 23 8.40 7.15 9.30
C GLU A 23 7.65 6.83 7.99
N PHE A 24 8.07 5.78 7.31
CA PHE A 24 7.43 5.35 6.08
C PHE A 24 5.98 4.90 6.32
N LEU A 25 5.73 4.13 7.40
CA LEU A 25 4.38 3.72 7.78
C LEU A 25 3.48 4.92 8.11
N SER A 26 4.04 5.97 8.70
CA SER A 26 3.32 7.21 8.97
C SER A 26 2.95 7.93 7.69
N VAL A 27 3.89 8.05 6.75
CA VAL A 27 3.67 8.72 5.47
C VAL A 27 2.65 7.96 4.59
N ILE A 28 2.68 6.63 4.57
CA ILE A 28 1.66 5.84 3.87
C ILE A 28 0.25 6.12 4.42
N GLU A 29 0.13 6.33 5.72
CA GLU A 29 -1.17 6.60 6.36
C GLU A 29 -1.77 7.94 5.96
N SER A 30 -0.94 8.91 5.56
CA SER A 30 -1.38 10.23 5.10
C SER A 30 -1.91 10.26 3.66
N ARG A 31 -1.99 9.11 3.00
CA ARG A 31 -2.42 8.98 1.61
C ARG A 31 -3.84 9.53 1.42
N GLN A 32 -3.98 10.43 0.47
CA GLN A 32 -5.25 11.09 0.15
C GLN A 32 -5.31 11.45 -1.34
N VAL A 33 -6.51 11.75 -1.82
CA VAL A 33 -6.72 12.28 -3.17
C VAL A 33 -6.75 13.80 -3.08
N ASP A 34 -5.92 14.47 -3.87
CA ASP A 34 -5.88 15.94 -3.93
C ASP A 34 -7.03 16.52 -4.78
N GLU A 35 -7.06 17.85 -4.91
CA GLU A 35 -8.11 18.58 -5.67
C GLU A 35 -8.10 18.24 -7.16
N ASP A 36 -6.95 17.78 -7.69
CA ASP A 36 -6.79 17.37 -9.09
C ASP A 36 -7.10 15.87 -9.32
N GLY A 37 -7.51 15.15 -8.28
CA GLY A 37 -7.80 13.72 -8.33
C GLY A 37 -6.54 12.83 -8.32
N VAL A 38 -5.39 13.39 -7.93
CA VAL A 38 -4.12 12.67 -7.84
C VAL A 38 -3.92 12.15 -6.42
N VAL A 39 -3.49 10.90 -6.31
CA VAL A 39 -3.14 10.30 -5.00
C VAL A 39 -1.80 10.84 -4.54
N VAL A 40 -1.80 11.47 -3.38
CA VAL A 40 -0.63 12.08 -2.75
C VAL A 40 -0.47 11.60 -1.31
N THR A 41 0.74 11.77 -0.76
CA THR A 41 1.03 11.54 0.67
C THR A 41 1.65 12.80 1.26
N ASP A 42 1.82 12.81 2.57
CA ASP A 42 2.72 13.77 3.20
C ASP A 42 4.14 13.60 2.67
N PRO A 43 4.98 14.65 2.73
CA PRO A 43 6.37 14.58 2.29
C PRO A 43 7.18 13.56 3.09
N ILE A 44 8.05 12.81 2.41
CA ILE A 44 9.00 11.88 3.04
C ILE A 44 10.08 12.65 3.81
N VAL A 45 10.44 13.83 3.33
CA VAL A 45 11.47 14.68 3.92
C VAL A 45 10.86 16.03 4.25
N ASP A 46 11.14 16.51 5.46
CA ASP A 46 10.69 17.82 5.89
C ASP A 46 11.38 18.92 5.09
N TYR A 47 10.57 19.73 4.42
CA TYR A 47 11.02 20.83 3.57
C TYR A 47 11.72 21.95 4.34
N GLU A 48 11.41 22.13 5.62
CA GLU A 48 12.03 23.17 6.47
C GLU A 48 13.48 22.84 6.85
N GLN A 49 13.91 21.60 6.73
CA GLN A 49 15.32 21.18 6.91
C GLN A 49 16.13 21.35 5.62
N THR A 50 16.31 22.61 5.23
CA THR A 50 16.71 23.03 3.88
C THR A 50 18.01 22.42 3.33
N GLU A 51 19.06 22.22 4.14
CA GLU A 51 20.35 21.70 3.63
C GLU A 51 20.31 20.20 3.31
N ALA A 52 19.73 19.40 4.20
CA ALA A 52 19.59 17.95 3.97
C ALA A 52 18.68 17.66 2.78
N TYR A 53 17.58 18.41 2.66
CA TYR A 53 16.66 18.31 1.54
C TYR A 53 17.32 18.70 0.21
N LYS A 54 18.03 19.82 0.17
CA LYS A 54 18.78 20.27 -1.03
C LYS A 54 19.81 19.24 -1.47
N ASN A 55 20.60 18.71 -0.54
CA ASN A 55 21.59 17.67 -0.83
C ASN A 55 20.94 16.39 -1.39
N LEU A 56 19.81 15.96 -0.82
CA LEU A 56 19.05 14.82 -1.33
C LEU A 56 18.55 15.08 -2.76
N ILE A 57 17.95 16.21 -3.01
CA ILE A 57 17.43 16.59 -4.33
C ILE A 57 18.58 16.72 -5.35
N ASP A 58 19.71 17.33 -4.96
CA ASP A 58 20.89 17.42 -5.81
C ASP A 58 21.44 16.03 -6.20
N GLN A 59 21.39 15.05 -5.29
CA GLN A 59 21.79 13.69 -5.59
C GLN A 59 20.79 12.94 -6.47
N LEU A 60 19.49 13.11 -6.21
CA LEU A 60 18.43 12.43 -6.96
C LEU A 60 18.29 12.96 -8.40
N PHE A 61 18.58 14.24 -8.62
CA PHE A 61 18.39 14.90 -9.90
C PHE A 61 19.71 15.46 -10.45
N ALA A 62 20.84 14.79 -10.18
CA ALA A 62 22.18 15.24 -10.58
C ALA A 62 22.30 15.53 -12.08
N ASP A 63 21.54 14.80 -12.91
CA ASP A 63 21.56 14.91 -14.38
C ASP A 63 20.33 15.65 -14.94
N ASN A 64 19.47 16.23 -14.09
CA ASN A 64 18.24 16.90 -14.53
C ASN A 64 17.97 18.19 -13.74
N ASP A 65 18.58 19.28 -14.20
CA ASP A 65 18.46 20.61 -13.57
C ASP A 65 17.02 21.16 -13.57
N GLU A 66 16.22 20.84 -14.54
CA GLU A 66 14.82 21.30 -14.64
C GLU A 66 13.97 20.65 -13.54
N GLU A 67 14.01 19.34 -13.42
CA GLU A 67 13.32 18.60 -12.36
C GLU A 67 13.83 18.99 -10.97
N ARG A 68 15.14 19.13 -10.80
CA ARG A 68 15.76 19.60 -9.55
C ARG A 68 15.18 20.93 -9.10
N ASN A 69 15.11 21.89 -10.01
CA ASN A 69 14.59 23.23 -9.72
C ASN A 69 13.11 23.23 -9.34
N LEU A 70 12.31 22.28 -9.84
CA LEU A 70 10.92 22.12 -9.44
C LEU A 70 10.78 21.71 -7.97
N TYR A 71 11.68 20.86 -7.47
CA TYR A 71 11.68 20.40 -6.07
C TYR A 71 12.30 21.41 -5.10
N LEU A 72 13.15 22.33 -5.58
CA LEU A 72 13.84 23.32 -4.74
C LEU A 72 13.09 24.66 -4.60
N LYS A 73 11.96 24.87 -5.27
CA LYS A 73 11.16 26.09 -5.14
C LYS A 73 10.57 26.22 -3.75
N GLU A 74 10.77 27.36 -3.10
CA GLU A 74 10.28 27.62 -1.74
C GLU A 74 8.77 27.75 -1.64
N GLU A 75 8.09 28.29 -2.67
CA GLU A 75 6.62 28.43 -2.71
C GLU A 75 6.05 27.59 -3.86
N GLY A 76 5.25 26.56 -3.52
CA GLY A 76 4.56 25.73 -4.50
C GLY A 76 5.44 24.75 -5.26
N GLY A 77 6.67 24.55 -4.82
CA GLY A 77 7.55 23.49 -5.34
C GLY A 77 6.99 22.09 -5.06
N ARG A 78 7.35 21.14 -5.91
CA ARG A 78 7.01 19.74 -5.68
C ARG A 78 7.71 19.24 -4.42
N ARG A 79 6.97 18.59 -3.55
CA ARG A 79 7.51 17.90 -2.37
C ARG A 79 7.80 16.44 -2.71
N LEU A 80 8.85 15.89 -2.12
CA LEU A 80 9.17 14.47 -2.30
C LEU A 80 8.18 13.64 -1.47
N THR A 81 7.20 13.05 -2.16
CA THR A 81 6.14 12.20 -1.60
C THR A 81 6.32 10.76 -2.08
N ILE A 82 5.59 9.81 -1.50
CA ILE A 82 5.57 8.44 -1.99
C ILE A 82 4.73 8.41 -3.29
N PRO A 83 5.33 8.06 -4.43
CA PRO A 83 4.59 8.05 -5.69
C PRO A 83 3.60 6.87 -5.73
N GLN A 84 2.45 7.10 -6.34
CA GLN A 84 1.37 6.13 -6.46
C GLN A 84 1.79 4.82 -7.14
N ASN A 85 2.77 4.88 -8.02
CA ASN A 85 3.27 3.73 -8.77
C ASN A 85 4.39 2.95 -8.05
N LEU A 86 4.73 3.27 -6.80
CA LEU A 86 5.63 2.49 -5.98
C LEU A 86 4.84 1.43 -5.21
N ILE A 87 5.09 0.17 -5.52
CA ILE A 87 4.48 -1.00 -4.89
C ILE A 87 5.54 -1.65 -4.01
N ILE A 88 5.28 -1.73 -2.70
CA ILE A 88 6.20 -2.34 -1.75
C ILE A 88 5.68 -3.71 -1.38
N VAL A 89 6.54 -4.71 -1.51
CA VAL A 89 6.25 -6.11 -1.18
C VAL A 89 7.29 -6.58 -0.17
N GLY A 90 6.82 -7.06 0.97
CA GLY A 90 7.69 -7.65 2.00
C GLY A 90 7.49 -9.16 2.07
N THR A 91 8.58 -9.92 2.11
CA THR A 91 8.53 -11.33 2.48
C THR A 91 8.81 -11.50 3.96
N VAL A 92 8.16 -12.46 4.58
CA VAL A 92 8.29 -12.73 6.01
C VAL A 92 8.26 -14.22 6.29
N ASN A 93 9.08 -14.65 7.22
CA ASN A 93 9.02 -15.97 7.82
C ASN A 93 8.49 -15.82 9.25
N MET A 94 7.35 -16.45 9.52
CA MET A 94 6.74 -16.42 10.85
C MET A 94 7.22 -17.63 11.66
N ASP A 95 8.52 -17.62 12.01
CA ASP A 95 9.13 -18.63 12.86
C ASP A 95 9.45 -18.08 14.26
N GLU A 96 9.94 -18.94 15.14
CA GLU A 96 10.24 -18.58 16.54
C GLU A 96 11.43 -17.62 16.68
N THR A 97 12.20 -17.40 15.62
CA THR A 97 13.45 -16.61 15.62
C THR A 97 13.26 -15.21 15.04
N THR A 98 12.13 -14.96 14.40
CA THR A 98 11.82 -13.67 13.76
C THR A 98 10.90 -12.81 14.61
N PHE A 99 10.89 -11.51 14.35
CA PHE A 99 10.00 -10.59 15.04
C PHE A 99 8.57 -10.70 14.50
N SER A 100 7.60 -10.79 15.39
CA SER A 100 6.19 -10.69 15.02
C SER A 100 5.85 -9.25 14.64
N PHE A 101 4.95 -9.06 13.69
CA PHE A 101 4.44 -7.73 13.35
C PHE A 101 3.51 -7.19 14.43
N SER A 102 3.67 -5.92 14.72
CA SER A 102 2.67 -5.20 15.48
C SER A 102 1.40 -5.00 14.65
N ARG A 103 0.30 -4.77 15.34
CA ARG A 103 -0.96 -4.42 14.70
C ARG A 103 -0.86 -3.19 13.79
N LYS A 104 0.02 -2.24 14.13
CA LYS A 104 0.26 -1.04 13.33
C LYS A 104 0.78 -1.33 11.92
N VAL A 105 1.58 -2.37 11.76
CA VAL A 105 2.08 -2.82 10.45
C VAL A 105 0.99 -3.58 9.70
N LEU A 106 0.35 -4.55 10.37
CA LEU A 106 -0.67 -5.40 9.76
C LEU A 106 -1.90 -4.61 9.29
N ASP A 107 -2.29 -3.57 10.01
CA ASP A 107 -3.42 -2.71 9.64
C ASP A 107 -3.17 -1.91 8.35
N ARG A 108 -1.92 -1.84 7.87
CA ARG A 108 -1.50 -1.08 6.68
C ARG A 108 -1.03 -1.97 5.53
N ALA A 109 -0.99 -3.26 5.73
CA ALA A 109 -0.50 -4.22 4.75
C ALA A 109 -1.58 -5.22 4.37
N MET A 110 -1.68 -5.54 3.09
CA MET A 110 -2.43 -6.72 2.66
C MET A 110 -1.54 -7.94 2.83
N THR A 111 -1.97 -8.88 3.66
CA THR A 111 -1.21 -10.09 3.94
C THR A 111 -1.70 -11.24 3.06
N ILE A 112 -0.76 -11.89 2.39
CA ILE A 112 -1.00 -13.12 1.65
C ILE A 112 -0.27 -14.25 2.36
N GLU A 113 -1.01 -15.20 2.88
CA GLU A 113 -0.45 -16.37 3.56
C GLU A 113 -0.25 -17.52 2.57
N MET A 114 0.97 -18.08 2.56
CA MET A 114 1.35 -19.20 1.69
C MET A 114 1.39 -20.51 2.49
N ASN A 115 0.30 -20.81 3.20
CA ASN A 115 0.23 -21.96 4.12
C ASN A 115 -0.11 -23.27 3.40
N GLU A 116 -0.74 -23.21 2.23
CA GLU A 116 -1.09 -24.41 1.47
C GLU A 116 -0.01 -24.69 0.42
N VAL A 117 0.63 -25.85 0.56
CA VAL A 117 1.71 -26.28 -0.35
C VAL A 117 1.21 -27.44 -1.20
N ASP A 118 1.11 -27.25 -2.50
CA ASP A 118 0.94 -28.32 -3.46
C ASP A 118 2.28 -28.99 -3.72
N LEU A 119 2.53 -30.16 -3.12
CA LEU A 119 3.78 -30.90 -3.29
C LEU A 119 3.97 -31.45 -4.72
N TYR A 120 2.95 -31.49 -5.55
CA TYR A 120 3.02 -31.84 -6.96
C TYR A 120 3.18 -30.60 -7.86
N GLY A 121 2.98 -29.41 -7.31
CA GLY A 121 3.09 -28.15 -8.04
C GLY A 121 4.47 -27.98 -8.69
N GLY A 122 4.51 -27.64 -9.96
CA GLY A 122 5.74 -27.43 -10.73
C GLY A 122 6.50 -28.69 -11.16
N LEU A 123 6.06 -29.91 -10.78
CA LEU A 123 6.73 -31.15 -11.18
C LEU A 123 6.38 -31.61 -12.59
N THR A 124 5.15 -31.34 -13.05
CA THR A 124 4.66 -31.79 -14.35
C THR A 124 4.65 -30.69 -15.41
N SER A 125 4.61 -29.43 -14.99
CA SER A 125 4.67 -28.25 -15.87
C SER A 125 5.34 -27.09 -15.16
N ARG A 126 6.04 -26.24 -15.93
CA ARG A 126 6.49 -24.95 -15.40
C ARG A 126 5.30 -24.02 -15.27
N HIS A 127 5.31 -23.17 -14.24
CA HIS A 127 4.32 -22.09 -14.15
C HIS A 127 4.35 -21.23 -15.39
N GLU A 128 3.18 -20.96 -15.96
CA GLU A 128 3.06 -20.01 -17.05
C GLU A 128 3.46 -18.63 -16.57
N GLN A 129 4.27 -17.92 -17.36
CA GLN A 129 4.58 -16.54 -17.07
C GLN A 129 3.32 -15.70 -17.25
N ILE A 130 2.94 -14.97 -16.23
CA ILE A 130 1.94 -13.93 -16.35
C ILE A 130 2.49 -12.91 -17.34
N GLY A 131 1.73 -12.58 -18.38
CA GLY A 131 2.10 -11.58 -19.38
C GLY A 131 2.35 -10.20 -18.74
N LYS A 132 2.66 -9.20 -19.57
CA LYS A 132 2.79 -7.83 -19.08
C LYS A 132 1.44 -7.34 -18.56
N LEU A 133 1.41 -6.89 -17.30
CA LEU A 133 0.28 -6.18 -16.73
C LEU A 133 0.32 -4.73 -17.19
N ASN A 134 -0.84 -4.12 -17.41
CA ASN A 134 -0.95 -2.69 -17.68
C ASN A 134 -0.82 -1.90 -16.39
N PHE A 135 -0.48 -0.62 -16.50
CA PHE A 135 -0.37 0.26 -15.32
C PHE A 135 -1.70 0.36 -14.56
N GLU A 136 -2.81 0.46 -15.28
CA GLU A 136 -4.16 0.56 -14.71
C GLU A 136 -4.58 -0.70 -13.94
N ASP A 137 -4.02 -1.86 -14.29
CA ASP A 137 -4.26 -3.12 -13.56
C ASP A 137 -3.54 -3.18 -12.19
N LEU A 138 -2.51 -2.35 -12.02
CA LEU A 138 -1.62 -2.38 -10.85
C LEU A 138 -1.79 -1.19 -9.91
N VAL A 139 -2.32 -0.08 -10.39
CA VAL A 139 -2.42 1.16 -9.62
C VAL A 139 -3.86 1.65 -9.63
N GLY A 140 -4.50 1.60 -8.46
CA GLY A 140 -5.85 2.13 -8.26
C GLY A 140 -5.84 3.63 -7.98
N ASP A 141 -6.89 4.30 -8.38
CA ASP A 141 -7.15 5.73 -8.15
C ASP A 141 -8.05 5.98 -6.93
N LYS A 142 -8.54 4.94 -6.28
CA LYS A 142 -9.41 4.97 -5.10
C LYS A 142 -8.61 4.71 -3.84
N VAL A 143 -8.82 5.51 -2.82
CA VAL A 143 -8.07 5.45 -1.55
C VAL A 143 -8.96 5.13 -0.36
N GLU A 144 -10.22 5.59 -0.38
CA GLU A 144 -11.15 5.39 0.73
C GLU A 144 -12.40 4.61 0.32
N GLY A 145 -13.05 3.98 1.30
CA GLY A 145 -14.28 3.24 1.06
C GLY A 145 -15.40 4.07 0.46
N VAL A 146 -15.43 5.39 0.71
CA VAL A 146 -16.41 6.32 0.13
C VAL A 146 -16.24 6.47 -1.38
N ASP A 147 -15.01 6.31 -1.90
CA ASP A 147 -14.71 6.46 -3.32
C ASP A 147 -15.36 5.37 -4.17
N VAL A 148 -15.49 4.18 -3.60
CA VAL A 148 -16.08 3.02 -4.26
C VAL A 148 -17.56 2.79 -3.91
N TYR A 149 -18.00 3.31 -2.76
CA TYR A 149 -19.34 3.02 -2.22
C TYR A 149 -20.46 3.54 -3.11
N LYS A 150 -20.34 4.78 -3.63
CA LYS A 150 -21.42 5.44 -4.39
C LYS A 150 -21.81 4.69 -5.65
N GLU A 151 -20.85 4.12 -6.35
CA GLU A 151 -21.05 3.42 -7.61
C GLU A 151 -21.33 1.92 -7.42
N ASN A 152 -21.02 1.36 -6.22
CA ASN A 152 -21.11 -0.07 -5.94
C ASN A 152 -21.91 -0.37 -4.67
N GLN A 153 -23.00 0.37 -4.42
CA GLN A 153 -23.75 0.34 -3.16
C GLN A 153 -24.22 -1.08 -2.77
N GLU A 154 -24.74 -1.86 -3.72
CA GLU A 154 -25.25 -3.18 -3.42
C GLU A 154 -24.16 -4.11 -2.90
N VAL A 155 -23.03 -4.18 -3.60
CA VAL A 155 -21.88 -5.02 -3.23
C VAL A 155 -21.27 -4.53 -1.92
N CYS A 156 -21.10 -3.23 -1.77
CA CYS A 156 -20.56 -2.64 -0.54
C CYS A 156 -21.47 -2.91 0.67
N ASN A 157 -22.78 -2.81 0.51
CA ASN A 157 -23.71 -3.12 1.58
C ASN A 157 -23.66 -4.59 1.98
N GLN A 158 -23.57 -5.52 1.04
CA GLN A 158 -23.37 -6.95 1.34
C GLN A 158 -22.06 -7.18 2.10
N ALA A 159 -20.96 -6.54 1.67
CA ALA A 159 -19.68 -6.60 2.34
C ALA A 159 -19.74 -6.05 3.78
N ILE A 160 -20.44 -4.93 3.99
CA ILE A 160 -20.62 -4.34 5.33
C ILE A 160 -21.45 -5.25 6.23
N LEU A 161 -22.52 -5.84 5.74
CA LEU A 161 -23.31 -6.80 6.51
C LEU A 161 -22.46 -7.98 6.98
N TYR A 162 -21.63 -8.53 6.10
CA TYR A 162 -20.69 -9.59 6.45
C TYR A 162 -19.71 -9.17 7.57
N LEU A 163 -19.13 -7.97 7.48
CA LEU A 163 -18.27 -7.43 8.54
C LEU A 163 -19.03 -7.20 9.86
N GLN A 164 -20.31 -6.85 9.81
CA GLN A 164 -21.15 -6.68 11.00
C GLN A 164 -21.43 -8.03 11.67
N GLU A 165 -21.66 -9.10 10.92
CA GLU A 165 -21.80 -10.45 11.46
C GLU A 165 -20.51 -10.90 12.16
N ILE A 166 -19.35 -10.67 11.56
CA ILE A 166 -18.06 -10.93 12.20
C ILE A 166 -17.93 -10.13 13.50
N ASN A 167 -18.26 -8.85 13.48
CA ASN A 167 -18.20 -8.01 14.67
C ASN A 167 -19.17 -8.43 15.78
N ALA A 168 -20.29 -9.04 15.44
CA ALA A 168 -21.21 -9.62 16.43
C ALA A 168 -20.57 -10.82 17.17
N VAL A 169 -19.80 -11.64 16.46
CA VAL A 169 -19.03 -12.74 17.08
C VAL A 169 -17.89 -12.20 17.96
N LEU A 170 -17.29 -11.08 17.56
CA LEU A 170 -16.18 -10.43 18.28
C LEU A 170 -16.65 -9.51 19.41
N GLU A 171 -17.95 -9.52 19.76
CA GLU A 171 -18.48 -8.66 20.83
C GLU A 171 -17.77 -8.91 22.17
N GLY A 172 -17.43 -7.86 22.88
CA GLY A 172 -16.68 -7.91 24.14
C GLY A 172 -15.18 -8.16 24.00
N THR A 173 -14.66 -8.29 22.79
CA THR A 173 -13.22 -8.43 22.52
C THR A 173 -12.60 -7.13 21.99
N PRO A 174 -11.27 -6.93 22.11
CA PRO A 174 -10.58 -5.79 21.49
C PRO A 174 -10.36 -5.95 19.98
N PHE A 175 -10.86 -7.03 19.35
CA PHE A 175 -10.56 -7.38 17.96
C PHE A 175 -11.65 -6.96 16.97
N LYS A 176 -12.62 -6.16 17.38
CA LYS A 176 -13.66 -5.64 16.48
C LYS A 176 -13.06 -4.92 15.29
N ILE A 177 -13.64 -5.19 14.14
CA ILE A 177 -13.33 -4.53 12.88
C ILE A 177 -13.75 -3.05 12.95
N ALA A 178 -12.83 -2.15 12.66
CA ALA A 178 -13.05 -0.72 12.67
C ALA A 178 -13.06 -0.12 11.23
N TYR A 179 -13.18 1.18 11.14
CA TYR A 179 -13.37 1.89 9.87
C TYR A 179 -12.26 1.66 8.84
N ARG A 180 -10.99 1.58 9.27
CA ARG A 180 -9.86 1.32 8.36
C ARG A 180 -10.02 -0.03 7.67
N THR A 181 -10.15 -1.11 8.42
CA THR A 181 -10.33 -2.46 7.87
C THR A 181 -11.57 -2.54 6.98
N ARG A 182 -12.67 -1.85 7.35
CA ARG A 182 -13.85 -1.74 6.48
C ARG A 182 -13.49 -1.09 5.14
N ASN A 183 -12.79 0.04 5.14
CA ASN A 183 -12.42 0.75 3.91
C ASN A 183 -11.56 -0.12 3.00
N GLU A 184 -10.52 -0.74 3.55
CA GLU A 184 -9.65 -1.67 2.80
C GLU A 184 -10.44 -2.86 2.24
N PHE A 185 -11.36 -3.42 3.02
CA PHE A 185 -12.20 -4.53 2.55
C PHE A 185 -13.12 -4.12 1.41
N LEU A 186 -13.73 -2.93 1.46
CA LEU A 186 -14.57 -2.43 0.38
C LEU A 186 -13.75 -2.19 -0.90
N LEU A 187 -12.58 -1.56 -0.79
CA LEU A 187 -11.66 -1.37 -1.91
C LEU A 187 -11.26 -2.72 -2.52
N TYR A 188 -10.88 -3.69 -1.70
CA TYR A 188 -10.53 -5.03 -2.14
C TYR A 188 -11.68 -5.71 -2.89
N VAL A 189 -12.88 -5.72 -2.31
CA VAL A 189 -14.04 -6.37 -2.91
C VAL A 189 -14.40 -5.75 -4.26
N VAL A 190 -14.45 -4.43 -4.33
CA VAL A 190 -14.83 -3.72 -5.56
C VAL A 190 -13.79 -3.88 -6.66
N ASN A 191 -12.50 -3.73 -6.34
CA ASN A 191 -11.41 -3.88 -7.31
C ASN A 191 -11.29 -5.32 -7.85
N ASN A 192 -11.77 -6.32 -7.10
CA ASN A 192 -11.76 -7.70 -7.54
C ASN A 192 -13.03 -8.12 -8.32
N LEU A 193 -14.06 -7.29 -8.41
CA LEU A 193 -15.27 -7.63 -9.17
C LEU A 193 -15.00 -8.06 -10.61
N PRO A 194 -14.11 -7.39 -11.39
CA PRO A 194 -13.83 -7.77 -12.77
C PRO A 194 -13.17 -9.15 -12.91
N TYR A 195 -12.52 -9.64 -11.85
CA TYR A 195 -11.76 -10.89 -11.86
C TYR A 195 -12.54 -12.08 -11.27
N ARG A 196 -13.76 -11.86 -10.78
CA ARG A 196 -14.62 -12.94 -10.30
C ARG A 196 -14.97 -13.87 -11.48
N LYS A 197 -14.55 -15.13 -11.37
CA LYS A 197 -15.07 -16.20 -12.22
C LYS A 197 -16.51 -16.50 -11.73
N ASN A 198 -17.48 -16.37 -12.64
CA ASN A 198 -18.86 -16.80 -12.42
C ASN A 198 -18.93 -18.29 -12.14
#